data_30fe103bbecc885e38592dad2407d9ab
#
_entry.id   30fe103bbecc885e38592dad2407d9ab
#
_cell.length_a   1.000
_cell.length_b   1.000
_cell.length_c   1.000
_cell.angle_alpha   90.00
_cell.angle_beta   90.00
_cell.angle_gamma   90.00
#
_symmetry.space_group_name_H-M   'P 1'
#
loop_
_entity.id
_entity.type
_entity.pdbx_description
1 polymer ?
#
loop_
_entity_poly.entity_id
_entity_poly.type
_entity_poly.pdbx_seq_one_letter_code
_entity_poly.pdbx_strand_id
1 'polypeptide(L)'
;MSLLLVGGGLLISATFFIDVPLAGSAGAVVEVERGAESAKKQPDTPAVTQSPSKKPLARPTNSGKLADARATKRPAVEVPEDKRLKVSIPKMRRISGDVIPYSSATDEEAFKNHAAVHVRGTGFPWNKQANVYIAGHRLGYVGTPSWLAFWDLDEVDVGDRIFVTDALGRKYEYRVFKNFVVDPTDVFVMRPLKGRNVLTLQTCTLPDYSRRLIVQAERVA
;
A
#
# COMPACT_ATOMS: atom_id res chain seq x y z
N MET A 1 1.48 -42.82 54.63
CA MET A 1 0.01 -42.74 54.66
C MET A 1 -0.40 -41.87 53.49
N SER A 2 -0.94 -42.54 52.48
CA SER A 2 -1.42 -41.89 51.24
C SER A 2 -2.82 -41.33 51.45
N LEU A 3 -3.11 -40.15 50.92
CA LEU A 3 -4.47 -39.73 50.70
C LEU A 3 -4.60 -39.20 49.27
N LEU A 4 -5.23 -40.01 48.41
CA LEU A 4 -5.72 -39.68 47.09
C LEU A 4 -7.03 -38.90 47.23
N LEU A 5 -7.10 -37.70 46.62
CA LEU A 5 -8.34 -37.00 46.38
C LEU A 5 -8.59 -36.92 44.87
N VAL A 6 -9.54 -37.74 44.44
CA VAL A 6 -10.11 -37.72 43.09
C VAL A 6 -11.21 -36.68 43.10
N GLY A 7 -11.04 -35.57 42.38
CA GLY A 7 -12.06 -34.55 42.12
C GLY A 7 -12.58 -34.68 40.71
N GLY A 8 -13.82 -35.19 40.54
CA GLY A 8 -14.51 -35.28 39.27
C GLY A 8 -14.94 -33.91 38.77
N GLY A 9 -14.49 -33.54 37.59
CA GLY A 9 -14.93 -32.37 36.87
C GLY A 9 -16.16 -32.68 36.01
N LEU A 10 -17.24 -32.03 36.31
CA LEU A 10 -18.52 -32.08 35.58
C LEU A 10 -18.42 -31.28 34.26
N LEU A 11 -18.44 -31.99 33.13
CA LEU A 11 -18.57 -31.37 31.79
C LEU A 11 -20.03 -30.94 31.58
N ILE A 12 -20.28 -29.65 31.57
CA ILE A 12 -21.54 -29.08 31.12
C ILE A 12 -21.37 -28.67 29.66
N SER A 13 -21.86 -29.53 28.75
CA SER A 13 -22.03 -29.17 27.32
C SER A 13 -23.35 -28.41 27.15
N ALA A 14 -23.28 -27.11 27.00
CA ALA A 14 -24.42 -26.30 26.58
C ALA A 14 -24.43 -26.18 25.06
N THR A 15 -25.22 -27.02 24.39
CA THR A 15 -25.56 -26.87 22.98
C THR A 15 -26.64 -25.79 22.85
N PHE A 16 -26.25 -24.62 22.38
CA PHE A 16 -27.22 -23.61 21.93
C PHE A 16 -27.61 -23.91 20.48
N PHE A 17 -28.81 -24.47 20.29
CA PHE A 17 -29.48 -24.45 18.99
C PHE A 17 -30.10 -23.08 18.81
N ILE A 18 -29.64 -22.32 17.82
CA ILE A 18 -30.31 -21.12 17.34
C ILE A 18 -31.17 -21.55 16.16
N ASP A 19 -32.48 -21.63 16.42
CA ASP A 19 -33.49 -21.77 15.38
C ASP A 19 -33.52 -20.47 14.54
N VAL A 20 -33.19 -20.57 13.26
CA VAL A 20 -33.42 -19.51 12.29
C VAL A 20 -34.76 -19.77 11.60
N PRO A 21 -35.77 -18.88 11.74
CA PRO A 21 -37.01 -19.04 11.00
C PRO A 21 -36.78 -18.72 9.52
N LEU A 22 -37.08 -19.68 8.66
CA LEU A 22 -37.26 -19.49 7.23
C LEU A 22 -38.50 -18.63 7.00
N ALA A 23 -38.35 -17.38 6.62
CA ALA A 23 -39.44 -16.56 6.10
C ALA A 23 -39.39 -16.59 4.58
N GLY A 24 -40.53 -16.99 4.03
CA GLY A 24 -40.76 -17.31 2.63
C GLY A 24 -40.71 -16.11 1.69
N SER A 25 -40.51 -16.50 0.47
CA SER A 25 -40.64 -15.79 -0.78
C SER A 25 -41.91 -14.96 -0.95
N ALA A 26 -41.76 -13.71 -1.39
CA ALA A 26 -42.78 -13.03 -2.18
C ALA A 26 -42.05 -12.22 -3.26
N GLY A 27 -42.27 -12.62 -4.50
CA GLY A 27 -41.77 -11.94 -5.69
C GLY A 27 -42.44 -10.59 -5.89
N ALA A 28 -41.67 -9.63 -6.33
CA ALA A 28 -42.16 -8.45 -7.03
C ALA A 28 -41.31 -8.28 -8.28
N VAL A 29 -41.91 -8.68 -9.41
CA VAL A 29 -41.44 -8.36 -10.76
C VAL A 29 -41.73 -6.87 -10.98
N VAL A 30 -40.69 -6.06 -11.13
CA VAL A 30 -40.82 -4.71 -11.68
C VAL A 30 -40.30 -4.77 -13.11
N GLU A 31 -41.20 -4.68 -14.02
CA GLU A 31 -41.07 -4.48 -15.46
C GLU A 31 -40.54 -3.06 -15.67
N VAL A 32 -39.35 -2.91 -16.26
CA VAL A 32 -38.83 -1.61 -16.70
C VAL A 32 -38.98 -1.54 -18.20
N GLU A 33 -39.88 -0.66 -18.61
CA GLU A 33 -40.11 -0.28 -20.00
C GLU A 33 -38.83 0.27 -20.65
N ARG A 34 -38.65 -0.18 -21.90
CA ARG A 34 -37.72 0.35 -22.89
C ARG A 34 -38.20 1.71 -23.35
N GLY A 35 -37.45 2.76 -23.03
CA GLY A 35 -37.53 4.04 -23.71
C GLY A 35 -36.38 4.15 -24.71
N ALA A 36 -36.72 4.12 -25.99
CA ALA A 36 -35.82 4.29 -27.11
C ALA A 36 -35.52 5.79 -27.35
N GLU A 37 -34.33 6.00 -27.94
CA GLU A 37 -34.03 6.98 -28.99
C GLU A 37 -33.85 8.46 -28.62
N SER A 38 -32.61 8.94 -28.73
CA SER A 38 -32.35 10.08 -29.61
C SER A 38 -30.87 10.23 -29.96
N ALA A 39 -30.54 9.96 -31.19
CA ALA A 39 -29.31 10.32 -31.85
C ALA A 39 -29.25 11.82 -32.06
N LYS A 40 -28.13 12.49 -31.68
CA LYS A 40 -27.75 13.79 -32.26
C LYS A 40 -26.23 13.97 -32.29
N LYS A 41 -25.71 13.76 -33.49
CA LYS A 41 -24.96 14.72 -34.33
C LYS A 41 -23.61 15.22 -33.81
N GLN A 42 -22.60 14.64 -34.39
CA GLN A 42 -21.20 15.07 -34.45
C GLN A 42 -21.09 16.36 -35.26
N PRO A 43 -20.30 17.34 -34.89
CA PRO A 43 -19.85 18.38 -35.81
C PRO A 43 -18.45 18.11 -36.33
N ASP A 44 -18.30 18.41 -37.56
CA ASP A 44 -17.26 18.27 -38.53
C ASP A 44 -15.88 18.82 -38.12
N THR A 45 -14.86 18.11 -38.60
CA THR A 45 -13.48 18.54 -38.74
C THR A 45 -13.35 19.56 -39.85
N PRO A 46 -12.58 20.65 -39.69
CA PRO A 46 -12.04 21.37 -40.83
C PRO A 46 -10.64 20.91 -41.18
N ALA A 47 -10.47 20.77 -42.49
CA ALA A 47 -9.32 20.29 -43.21
C ALA A 47 -8.06 21.13 -43.05
N VAL A 48 -6.97 20.41 -43.13
CA VAL A 48 -5.60 20.73 -43.58
C VAL A 48 -5.50 21.93 -44.52
N THR A 49 -4.61 22.88 -44.18
CA THR A 49 -3.95 23.74 -45.14
C THR A 49 -2.43 23.56 -45.06
N GLN A 50 -1.87 23.17 -46.17
CA GLN A 50 -0.44 22.95 -46.40
C GLN A 50 0.32 24.27 -46.57
N SER A 51 1.49 24.31 -45.96
CA SER A 51 2.81 24.81 -46.44
C SER A 51 2.93 26.22 -47.03
N PRO A 52 4.08 26.89 -46.87
CA PRO A 52 5.22 26.54 -47.69
C PRO A 52 6.61 26.55 -47.02
N SER A 53 7.43 25.70 -47.59
CA SER A 53 8.88 25.59 -47.54
C SER A 53 9.63 26.91 -47.49
N LYS A 54 10.59 27.07 -46.55
CA LYS A 54 11.69 28.04 -46.68
C LYS A 54 13.03 27.37 -46.44
N LYS A 55 13.84 27.53 -47.41
CA LYS A 55 15.25 27.25 -47.74
C LYS A 55 16.23 27.26 -46.54
N PRO A 56 17.28 26.41 -46.60
CA PRO A 56 18.27 26.31 -45.52
C PRO A 56 19.25 27.49 -45.54
N LEU A 57 19.48 28.08 -44.39
CA LEU A 57 20.50 29.08 -44.18
C LEU A 57 21.74 28.41 -43.57
N ALA A 58 22.91 28.79 -44.12
CA ALA A 58 24.22 28.21 -43.91
C ALA A 58 24.66 28.13 -42.43
N ARG A 59 25.35 27.05 -42.14
CA ARG A 59 26.04 26.69 -40.89
C ARG A 59 27.30 27.54 -40.74
N PRO A 60 27.56 28.21 -39.63
CA PRO A 60 28.92 28.61 -39.25
C PRO A 60 29.60 27.44 -38.56
N THR A 61 30.66 26.94 -39.16
CA THR A 61 31.63 26.06 -38.52
C THR A 61 32.40 26.86 -37.48
N ASN A 62 32.14 26.61 -36.21
CA ASN A 62 33.01 27.01 -35.12
C ASN A 62 33.60 25.79 -34.48
N SER A 63 34.82 25.46 -34.87
CA SER A 63 35.69 24.50 -34.20
C SER A 63 36.13 25.06 -32.85
N GLY A 64 35.20 24.99 -31.86
CA GLY A 64 35.51 25.20 -30.46
C GLY A 64 35.81 23.85 -29.81
N LYS A 65 37.04 23.71 -29.38
CA LYS A 65 37.61 22.66 -28.57
C LYS A 65 36.63 22.22 -27.49
N LEU A 66 35.98 21.08 -27.66
CA LEU A 66 35.15 20.44 -26.62
C LEU A 66 36.09 20.06 -25.48
N ALA A 67 36.06 20.84 -24.41
CA ALA A 67 36.61 20.44 -23.13
C ALA A 67 35.85 19.21 -22.69
N ASP A 68 36.61 18.16 -22.47
CA ASP A 68 36.18 16.88 -21.92
C ASP A 68 35.41 17.13 -20.60
N ALA A 69 34.09 17.28 -20.69
CA ALA A 69 33.21 17.27 -19.51
C ALA A 69 33.23 15.83 -19.00
N ARG A 70 34.22 15.53 -18.18
CA ARG A 70 34.29 14.31 -17.38
C ARG A 70 32.97 14.14 -16.67
N ALA A 71 32.07 13.37 -17.29
CA ALA A 71 30.81 12.99 -16.69
C ALA A 71 31.15 12.27 -15.37
N THR A 72 31.03 12.98 -14.27
CA THR A 72 31.12 12.39 -12.94
C THR A 72 29.98 11.42 -12.81
N LYS A 73 30.28 10.15 -13.07
CA LYS A 73 29.36 9.02 -12.85
C LYS A 73 28.92 9.11 -11.39
N ARG A 74 27.67 9.57 -11.14
CA ARG A 74 27.11 9.54 -9.80
C ARG A 74 27.30 8.14 -9.26
N PRO A 75 27.87 7.98 -8.05
CA PRO A 75 28.06 6.65 -7.48
C PRO A 75 26.71 5.92 -7.50
N ALA A 76 26.73 4.69 -7.97
CA ALA A 76 25.53 3.84 -7.92
C ALA A 76 25.11 3.72 -6.46
N VAL A 77 23.82 3.91 -6.19
CA VAL A 77 23.29 3.74 -4.84
C VAL A 77 23.54 2.28 -4.46
N GLU A 78 24.32 2.06 -3.41
CA GLU A 78 24.55 0.73 -2.87
C GLU A 78 23.22 0.13 -2.44
N VAL A 79 22.94 -1.09 -2.91
CA VAL A 79 21.70 -1.82 -2.57
C VAL A 79 21.99 -2.76 -1.42
N PRO A 80 21.27 -2.65 -0.27
CA PRO A 80 21.46 -3.56 0.85
C PRO A 80 21.20 -5.01 0.44
N GLU A 81 22.03 -5.95 0.90
CA GLU A 81 21.74 -7.38 0.77
C GLU A 81 20.54 -7.78 1.63
N ASP A 82 20.55 -7.36 2.88
CA ASP A 82 19.40 -7.52 3.79
C ASP A 82 18.27 -6.55 3.38
N LYS A 83 17.12 -7.10 3.07
CA LYS A 83 15.93 -6.36 2.61
C LYS A 83 14.99 -5.92 3.73
N ARG A 84 15.33 -6.24 4.99
CA ARG A 84 14.53 -5.78 6.14
C ARG A 84 14.58 -4.27 6.25
N LEU A 85 13.46 -3.71 6.64
CA LEU A 85 13.31 -2.28 6.91
C LEU A 85 12.99 -2.07 8.38
N LYS A 86 13.48 -0.98 8.95
CA LYS A 86 13.09 -0.53 10.27
C LYS A 86 12.14 0.65 10.12
N VAL A 87 10.93 0.58 10.70
CA VAL A 87 9.88 1.57 10.48
C VAL A 87 9.48 2.23 11.79
N SER A 88 9.28 3.54 11.74
CA SER A 88 8.74 4.33 12.85
C SER A 88 7.65 5.26 12.33
N ILE A 89 6.50 5.25 13.00
CA ILE A 89 5.35 6.11 12.71
C ILE A 89 5.01 6.86 14.00
N PRO A 90 5.52 8.09 14.20
CA PRO A 90 5.40 8.80 15.48
C PRO A 90 3.95 8.99 15.95
N LYS A 91 3.01 9.11 15.01
CA LYS A 91 1.57 9.19 15.32
C LYS A 91 1.05 7.89 15.93
N MET A 92 1.60 6.75 15.53
CA MET A 92 1.24 5.42 16.00
C MET A 92 2.22 4.97 17.09
N ARG A 93 1.81 4.90 18.34
CA ARG A 93 2.67 4.55 19.48
C ARG A 93 3.27 3.14 19.37
N ARG A 94 2.63 2.25 18.61
CA ARG A 94 2.97 0.82 18.52
C ARG A 94 4.00 0.50 17.43
N ILE A 95 4.32 1.46 16.56
CA ILE A 95 5.32 1.30 15.49
C ILE A 95 6.47 2.29 15.73
N SER A 96 7.44 1.86 16.53
CA SER A 96 8.56 2.69 16.97
C SER A 96 9.92 2.00 16.77
N GLY A 97 10.35 1.93 15.52
CA GLY A 97 11.61 1.27 15.15
C GLY A 97 11.49 -0.23 14.99
N ASP A 98 10.31 -0.70 14.59
CA ASP A 98 10.06 -2.12 14.38
C ASP A 98 10.74 -2.62 13.12
N VAL A 99 11.36 -3.80 13.22
CA VAL A 99 12.00 -4.47 12.09
C VAL A 99 10.96 -5.25 11.31
N ILE A 100 10.82 -4.89 10.03
CA ILE A 100 9.81 -5.43 9.13
C ILE A 100 10.49 -6.29 8.07
N PRO A 101 10.12 -7.60 7.95
CA PRO A 101 10.68 -8.50 6.96
C PRO A 101 10.16 -8.19 5.55
N TYR A 102 10.92 -8.57 4.54
CA TYR A 102 10.49 -8.58 3.14
C TYR A 102 9.96 -9.97 2.81
N SER A 103 8.62 -10.13 2.81
CA SER A 103 7.97 -11.43 2.64
C SER A 103 6.73 -11.39 1.77
N SER A 104 6.14 -12.55 1.49
CA SER A 104 4.90 -12.65 0.72
C SER A 104 3.73 -12.00 1.45
N ALA A 105 2.77 -11.47 0.68
CA ALA A 105 1.48 -11.01 1.22
C ALA A 105 0.63 -12.13 1.83
N THR A 106 0.99 -13.41 1.61
CA THR A 106 0.32 -14.61 2.12
C THR A 106 1.15 -15.34 3.18
N ASP A 107 2.21 -14.71 3.70
CA ASP A 107 3.08 -15.29 4.73
C ASP A 107 2.52 -14.99 6.12
N GLU A 108 1.57 -15.81 6.56
CA GLU A 108 0.90 -15.67 7.86
C GLU A 108 1.87 -15.72 9.04
N GLU A 109 2.97 -16.50 8.93
CA GLU A 109 3.97 -16.57 9.98
C GLU A 109 4.75 -15.25 10.11
N ALA A 110 5.09 -14.62 9.00
CA ALA A 110 5.69 -13.30 9.00
C ALA A 110 4.73 -12.25 9.57
N PHE A 111 3.45 -12.28 9.19
CA PHE A 111 2.42 -11.38 9.72
C PHE A 111 2.13 -11.59 11.20
N LYS A 112 2.28 -12.79 11.71
CA LYS A 112 2.12 -13.08 13.14
C LYS A 112 3.30 -12.57 13.96
N ASN A 113 4.52 -12.83 13.51
CA ASN A 113 5.73 -12.63 14.30
C ASN A 113 6.35 -11.23 14.15
N HIS A 114 5.79 -10.38 13.29
CA HIS A 114 6.24 -9.01 13.09
C HIS A 114 5.08 -8.02 13.16
N ALA A 115 5.38 -6.78 13.50
CA ALA A 115 4.39 -5.70 13.53
C ALA A 115 3.73 -5.46 12.16
N ALA A 116 4.49 -5.67 11.09
CA ALA A 116 4.05 -5.56 9.70
C ALA A 116 5.00 -6.34 8.76
N VAL A 117 4.65 -6.39 7.49
CA VAL A 117 5.43 -7.04 6.43
C VAL A 117 5.62 -6.06 5.26
N HIS A 118 6.85 -5.90 4.79
CA HIS A 118 7.13 -5.28 3.49
C HIS A 118 6.83 -6.30 2.40
N VAL A 119 5.81 -6.05 1.61
CA VAL A 119 5.26 -7.04 0.67
C VAL A 119 6.21 -7.27 -0.49
N ARG A 120 6.55 -8.52 -0.72
CA ARG A 120 7.45 -8.95 -1.80
C ARG A 120 6.93 -8.56 -3.18
N GLY A 121 7.83 -8.10 -4.04
CA GLY A 121 7.49 -7.62 -5.39
C GLY A 121 7.19 -6.12 -5.44
N THR A 122 7.15 -5.43 -4.30
CA THR A 122 7.01 -3.97 -4.24
C THR A 122 8.38 -3.29 -4.16
N GLY A 123 8.40 -1.95 -4.29
CA GLY A 123 9.64 -1.19 -4.36
C GLY A 123 10.34 -0.98 -3.03
N PHE A 124 11.50 -0.31 -3.06
CA PHE A 124 12.32 -0.03 -1.89
C PHE A 124 12.59 1.46 -1.71
N PRO A 125 12.90 1.92 -0.48
CA PRO A 125 13.19 3.34 -0.21
C PRO A 125 14.33 3.91 -1.03
N TRP A 126 15.35 3.12 -1.38
CA TRP A 126 16.50 3.55 -2.18
C TRP A 126 16.24 3.63 -3.68
N ASN A 127 15.09 3.15 -4.17
CA ASN A 127 14.73 3.30 -5.57
C ASN A 127 14.36 4.75 -5.90
N LYS A 128 14.63 5.19 -7.13
CA LYS A 128 14.22 6.52 -7.59
C LYS A 128 12.71 6.66 -7.70
N GLN A 129 12.05 5.62 -8.20
CA GLN A 129 10.60 5.49 -8.27
C GLN A 129 10.22 4.16 -7.64
N ALA A 130 9.29 4.19 -6.69
CA ALA A 130 8.87 3.02 -5.96
C ALA A 130 7.48 3.19 -5.36
N ASN A 131 6.85 2.07 -5.03
CA ASN A 131 5.86 1.99 -3.97
C ASN A 131 6.37 0.97 -2.95
N VAL A 132 6.81 1.44 -1.80
CA VAL A 132 7.22 0.61 -0.66
C VAL A 132 5.96 0.20 0.07
N TYR A 133 5.48 -1.02 -0.17
CA TYR A 133 4.17 -1.44 0.32
C TYR A 133 4.32 -2.26 1.60
N ILE A 134 3.79 -1.74 2.70
CA ILE A 134 3.87 -2.34 4.04
C ILE A 134 2.45 -2.63 4.53
N ALA A 135 2.18 -3.89 4.81
CA ALA A 135 0.89 -4.34 5.33
C ALA A 135 1.04 -4.86 6.76
N GLY A 136 0.05 -4.57 7.60
CA GLY A 136 -0.01 -5.03 8.98
C GLY A 136 -1.44 -5.32 9.42
N HIS A 137 -1.58 -6.15 10.45
CA HIS A 137 -2.87 -6.45 11.03
C HIS A 137 -3.43 -5.24 11.81
N ARG A 138 -4.75 -5.03 11.70
CA ARG A 138 -5.46 -4.09 12.56
C ARG A 138 -5.53 -4.62 13.98
N LEU A 139 -5.98 -5.87 14.14
CA LEU A 139 -6.08 -6.55 15.43
C LEU A 139 -4.87 -7.44 15.72
N GLY A 140 -4.47 -8.30 14.78
CA GLY A 140 -3.34 -9.22 14.93
C GLY A 140 -3.55 -10.34 15.93
N TYR A 141 -2.45 -10.97 16.37
CA TYR A 141 -2.45 -12.13 17.26
C TYR A 141 -2.00 -11.72 18.67
N VAL A 142 -2.81 -12.01 19.68
CA VAL A 142 -2.52 -11.70 21.08
C VAL A 142 -1.15 -12.26 21.49
N GLY A 143 -0.35 -11.46 22.18
CA GLY A 143 0.96 -11.86 22.67
C GLY A 143 2.06 -11.89 21.61
N THR A 144 1.81 -11.40 20.42
CA THR A 144 2.80 -11.27 19.34
C THR A 144 3.06 -9.81 18.96
N PRO A 145 4.14 -9.50 18.22
CA PRO A 145 4.40 -8.16 17.73
C PRO A 145 3.29 -7.60 16.82
N SER A 146 2.50 -8.48 16.19
CA SER A 146 1.39 -8.08 15.31
C SER A 146 0.17 -7.55 16.08
N TRP A 147 0.08 -7.81 17.41
CA TRP A 147 -1.08 -7.44 18.21
C TRP A 147 -1.28 -5.94 18.25
N LEU A 148 -2.37 -5.47 17.67
CA LEU A 148 -2.75 -4.06 17.56
C LEU A 148 -1.69 -3.18 16.87
N ALA A 149 -0.79 -3.77 16.07
CA ALA A 149 0.32 -3.03 15.48
C ALA A 149 -0.16 -1.85 14.63
N PHE A 150 -1.21 -2.06 13.80
CA PHE A 150 -1.80 -1.00 12.95
C PHE A 150 -3.17 -0.55 13.47
N TRP A 151 -3.42 -0.67 14.79
CA TRP A 151 -4.68 -0.27 15.39
C TRP A 151 -5.02 1.19 15.14
N ASP A 152 -4.04 2.08 15.30
CA ASP A 152 -4.19 3.54 15.22
C ASP A 152 -3.88 4.09 13.80
N LEU A 153 -3.90 3.24 12.73
CA LEU A 153 -3.55 3.70 11.38
C LEU A 153 -4.54 4.74 10.83
N ASP A 154 -5.77 4.75 11.30
CA ASP A 154 -6.80 5.74 10.95
C ASP A 154 -6.57 7.10 11.60
N GLU A 155 -5.71 7.19 12.62
CA GLU A 155 -5.31 8.45 13.22
C GLU A 155 -4.15 9.15 12.45
N VAL A 156 -3.58 8.48 11.45
CA VAL A 156 -2.50 9.03 10.64
C VAL A 156 -3.08 9.95 9.56
N ASP A 157 -2.76 11.24 9.65
CA ASP A 157 -3.30 12.31 8.82
C ASP A 157 -2.31 12.80 7.75
N VAL A 158 -2.87 13.52 6.77
CA VAL A 158 -2.06 14.22 5.76
C VAL A 158 -1.12 15.21 6.45
N GLY A 159 0.17 15.13 6.11
CA GLY A 159 1.25 15.92 6.73
C GLY A 159 2.06 15.17 7.78
N ASP A 160 1.56 14.07 8.33
CA ASP A 160 2.29 13.25 9.29
C ASP A 160 3.54 12.62 8.65
N ARG A 161 4.54 12.34 9.49
CA ARG A 161 5.83 11.79 9.06
C ARG A 161 5.96 10.32 9.38
N ILE A 162 6.59 9.59 8.47
CA ILE A 162 6.95 8.19 8.62
C ILE A 162 8.45 8.07 8.33
N PHE A 163 9.15 7.32 9.16
CA PHE A 163 10.59 7.11 9.01
C PHE A 163 10.87 5.65 8.70
N VAL A 164 11.68 5.44 7.66
CA VAL A 164 12.14 4.11 7.27
C VAL A 164 13.66 4.10 7.29
N THR A 165 14.26 3.07 7.88
CA THR A 165 15.72 2.89 7.88
C THR A 165 16.03 1.55 7.21
N ASP A 166 16.96 1.52 6.28
CA ASP A 166 17.42 0.28 5.65
C ASP A 166 18.53 -0.42 6.46
N ALA A 167 18.94 -1.59 6.01
CA ALA A 167 19.96 -2.39 6.70
C ALA A 167 21.38 -1.76 6.68
N LEU A 168 21.62 -0.77 5.82
CA LEU A 168 22.85 0.04 5.83
C LEU A 168 22.75 1.26 6.77
N GLY A 169 21.65 1.41 7.49
CA GLY A 169 21.42 2.51 8.41
C GLY A 169 20.97 3.82 7.74
N ARG A 170 20.70 3.83 6.45
CA ARG A 170 20.22 5.01 5.74
C ARG A 170 18.77 5.28 6.12
N LYS A 171 18.49 6.52 6.50
CA LYS A 171 17.16 6.98 6.91
C LYS A 171 16.44 7.66 5.76
N TYR A 172 15.17 7.32 5.59
CA TYR A 172 14.27 7.88 4.60
C TYR A 172 13.06 8.46 5.34
N GLU A 173 12.77 9.72 5.10
CA GLU A 173 11.59 10.40 5.62
C GLU A 173 10.51 10.40 4.54
N TYR A 174 9.28 10.06 4.95
CA TYR A 174 8.08 10.13 4.14
C TYR A 174 7.08 11.05 4.80
N ARG A 175 6.33 11.79 4.00
CA ARG A 175 5.23 12.66 4.45
C ARG A 175 3.92 12.17 3.86
N VAL A 176 2.93 11.96 4.71
CA VAL A 176 1.61 11.50 4.29
C VAL A 176 0.95 12.55 3.40
N PHE A 177 0.42 12.13 2.25
CA PHE A 177 -0.29 13.01 1.33
C PHE A 177 -1.72 12.54 1.03
N LYS A 178 -2.08 11.29 1.39
CA LYS A 178 -3.40 10.74 1.14
C LYS A 178 -3.69 9.55 2.04
N ASN A 179 -4.95 9.48 2.53
CA ASN A 179 -5.55 8.30 3.13
C ASN A 179 -6.90 8.02 2.47
N PHE A 180 -7.26 6.75 2.32
CA PHE A 180 -8.50 6.33 1.67
C PHE A 180 -8.77 4.84 1.94
N VAL A 181 -9.98 4.40 1.61
CA VAL A 181 -10.42 3.01 1.79
C VAL A 181 -10.68 2.38 0.42
N VAL A 182 -10.27 1.12 0.25
CA VAL A 182 -10.43 0.34 -0.99
C VAL A 182 -10.98 -1.05 -0.68
N ASP A 183 -11.43 -1.75 -1.72
CA ASP A 183 -11.80 -3.15 -1.60
C ASP A 183 -10.56 -4.07 -1.56
N PRO A 184 -10.64 -5.27 -0.96
CA PRO A 184 -9.49 -6.18 -0.86
C PRO A 184 -8.88 -6.59 -2.20
N THR A 185 -9.66 -6.51 -3.28
CA THR A 185 -9.26 -6.85 -4.65
C THR A 185 -8.61 -5.70 -5.41
N ASP A 186 -8.55 -4.51 -4.81
CA ASP A 186 -8.01 -3.29 -5.43
C ASP A 186 -6.47 -3.25 -5.38
N VAL A 187 -5.84 -4.17 -6.10
CA VAL A 187 -4.37 -4.31 -6.13
C VAL A 187 -3.64 -3.14 -6.81
N PHE A 188 -4.36 -2.20 -7.43
CA PHE A 188 -3.75 -1.01 -8.02
C PHE A 188 -2.99 -0.15 -6.99
N VAL A 189 -3.39 -0.20 -5.71
CA VAL A 189 -2.74 0.51 -4.60
C VAL A 189 -1.28 0.09 -4.38
N MET A 190 -0.89 -1.09 -4.87
CA MET A 190 0.48 -1.59 -4.80
C MET A 190 1.37 -1.08 -5.93
N ARG A 191 0.80 -0.50 -6.99
CA ARG A 191 1.55 -0.04 -8.17
C ARG A 191 2.37 1.21 -7.86
N PRO A 192 3.57 1.35 -8.44
CA PRO A 192 4.35 2.58 -8.33
C PRO A 192 3.62 3.77 -8.95
N LEU A 193 3.70 4.93 -8.31
CA LEU A 193 3.26 6.19 -8.89
C LEU A 193 4.41 6.77 -9.75
N LYS A 194 4.07 7.21 -10.96
CA LYS A 194 5.07 7.70 -11.94
C LYS A 194 5.90 8.85 -11.35
N GLY A 195 7.21 8.71 -11.38
CA GLY A 195 8.17 9.72 -10.94
C GLY A 195 8.29 9.89 -9.42
N ARG A 196 7.55 9.12 -8.61
CA ARG A 196 7.50 9.29 -7.16
C ARG A 196 8.07 8.06 -6.43
N ASN A 197 8.66 8.29 -5.27
CA ASN A 197 8.93 7.22 -4.31
C ASN A 197 7.91 7.35 -3.18
N VAL A 198 7.02 6.38 -3.10
CA VAL A 198 5.87 6.37 -2.19
C VAL A 198 6.01 5.22 -1.21
N LEU A 199 5.65 5.45 0.02
CA LEU A 199 5.37 4.43 1.03
C LEU A 199 3.86 4.29 1.16
N THR A 200 3.36 3.06 1.05
CA THR A 200 1.95 2.73 1.27
C THR A 200 1.83 1.83 2.49
N LEU A 201 1.07 2.24 3.48
CA LEU A 201 0.66 1.43 4.63
C LEU A 201 -0.74 0.89 4.40
N GLN A 202 -0.97 -0.38 4.74
CA GLN A 202 -2.27 -1.03 4.64
C GLN A 202 -2.64 -1.78 5.90
N THR A 203 -3.90 -1.66 6.30
CA THR A 203 -4.55 -2.55 7.27
C THR A 203 -6.01 -2.79 6.90
N CYS A 204 -6.70 -3.68 7.64
CA CYS A 204 -8.14 -3.88 7.48
C CYS A 204 -8.92 -2.72 8.13
N THR A 205 -10.12 -2.45 7.62
CA THR A 205 -11.08 -1.52 8.26
C THR A 205 -11.76 -2.16 9.46
N LEU A 206 -12.31 -1.34 10.36
CA LEU A 206 -13.21 -1.77 11.41
C LEU A 206 -14.65 -1.42 11.04
N PRO A 207 -15.66 -2.11 11.60
CA PRO A 207 -15.57 -3.21 12.59
C PRO A 207 -15.46 -4.61 11.94
N ASP A 208 -15.73 -4.74 10.66
CA ASP A 208 -15.97 -6.01 9.96
C ASP A 208 -14.80 -6.54 9.13
N TYR A 209 -13.70 -5.77 9.05
CA TYR A 209 -12.50 -6.09 8.28
C TYR A 209 -12.73 -6.28 6.77
N SER A 210 -13.89 -5.85 6.27
CA SER A 210 -14.33 -6.08 4.89
C SER A 210 -13.50 -5.31 3.86
N ARG A 211 -12.93 -4.17 4.25
CA ARG A 211 -12.19 -3.28 3.36
C ARG A 211 -10.75 -3.06 3.84
N ARG A 212 -9.98 -2.29 3.07
CA ARG A 212 -8.58 -1.94 3.40
C ARG A 212 -8.44 -0.44 3.56
N LEU A 213 -7.94 -0.03 4.72
CA LEU A 213 -7.48 1.33 4.95
C LEU A 213 -6.07 1.47 4.39
N ILE A 214 -5.88 2.48 3.56
CA ILE A 214 -4.63 2.81 2.86
C ILE A 214 -4.16 4.20 3.30
N VAL A 215 -2.91 4.29 3.71
CA VAL A 215 -2.21 5.55 3.95
C VAL A 215 -1.03 5.65 3.01
N GLN A 216 -0.96 6.69 2.19
CA GLN A 216 0.14 6.92 1.25
C GLN A 216 0.95 8.14 1.66
N ALA A 217 2.27 7.95 1.70
CA ALA A 217 3.24 8.99 2.02
C ALA A 217 4.31 9.06 0.92
N GLU A 218 4.75 10.27 0.57
CA GLU A 218 5.80 10.49 -0.42
C GLU A 218 7.14 10.75 0.27
N ARG A 219 8.22 10.21 -0.28
CA ARG A 219 9.55 10.44 0.23
C ARG A 219 9.92 11.92 0.13
N VAL A 220 10.34 12.50 1.26
CA VAL A 220 10.91 13.84 1.30
C VAL A 220 12.30 13.79 0.68
N ALA A 221 12.64 14.79 -0.14
CA ALA A 221 13.90 14.84 -0.92
C ALA A 221 15.13 14.98 -0.02
#